data_45658f106ff66453c14a97a2ad3051e6
#
_entry.id   45658f106ff66453c14a97a2ad3051e6
#
_cell.length_a   1.000
_cell.length_b   1.000
_cell.length_c   1.000
_cell.angle_alpha   90.00
_cell.angle_beta   90.00
_cell.angle_gamma   90.00
#
_symmetry.space_group_name_H-M   'P 1'
#
loop_
_entity.id
_entity.type
_entity.pdbx_description
1 polymer ?
#
loop_
_entity_poly.entity_id
_entity_poly.type
_entity_poly.pdbx_seq_one_letter_code
_entity_poly.pdbx_strand_id
1 'polypeptide(L)'
;NPSIVRINTSTNAATRLSVPSRVTAGLSHLERLQVKAGNLYVGTNVPGGVRPTCGGTCVLDPATGAQKMKDGKALEVDTWSSQVVTRPGEAEKVYYTVQSHNTPTLQEYDPRTNTSRTLAQGLVSTARPSQSSWATHEHFISAGKDDASIAIVHASDGSAAGLPQDANGGNAIQGSPRDIQSLTAVPGGDLYASWYMTAPMLLRTTPNAQVDKTQYSLPQAPLGQVEGFGHSSKWFVTGIYPSGELVRYEMGASGPMLENHQSVRITPDARQARPYAIVPINDDEFAVGASPKNKPGSGALSIYDAAHNKIDTYPLDTISYADPSLRGLLSDRRPLSIVHHQGKLYVGTSASGNGMNPDQTEASAPRLFEFDLKTRKVTRVMTPFKDQRSITALTLGSDGTVYGTTGMHVFAMSPADFTIGRSRALTRQGYADANRSQLIERDGVLYGIMAGRLRALSTSLQDEGTVIADFATTPQGKVYVNSLTLGADGSLYYARGSRIYRYRFPAG
;
A
#
# COMPACT_ATOMS: atom_id res chain seq x y z
N ASN A 1 -6.96 -13.50 26.98
CA ASN A 1 -6.43 -14.65 26.24
C ASN A 1 -7.57 -15.35 25.50
N PRO A 2 -7.40 -15.71 24.22
CA PRO A 2 -8.40 -16.43 23.45
C PRO A 2 -8.64 -17.82 24.08
N SER A 3 -9.86 -18.34 23.90
CA SER A 3 -10.24 -19.65 24.40
C SER A 3 -10.93 -20.46 23.30
N ILE A 4 -10.81 -21.78 23.38
CA ILE A 4 -11.47 -22.71 22.48
C ILE A 4 -12.66 -23.33 23.23
N VAL A 5 -13.81 -23.32 22.60
CA VAL A 5 -15.03 -23.94 23.13
C VAL A 5 -15.43 -25.08 22.20
N ARG A 6 -15.63 -26.26 22.75
CA ARG A 6 -16.18 -27.43 22.07
C ARG A 6 -17.68 -27.47 22.34
N ILE A 7 -18.48 -27.58 21.32
CA ILE A 7 -19.93 -27.75 21.43
C ILE A 7 -20.29 -29.17 21.01
N ASN A 8 -21.00 -29.86 21.86
CA ASN A 8 -21.62 -31.15 21.54
C ASN A 8 -22.94 -30.89 20.79
N THR A 9 -22.96 -31.21 19.49
CA THR A 9 -24.11 -30.89 18.63
C THR A 9 -25.37 -31.72 18.93
N SER A 10 -25.23 -32.84 19.66
CA SER A 10 -26.38 -33.65 20.06
C SER A 10 -27.03 -33.14 21.34
N THR A 11 -26.27 -32.53 22.24
CA THR A 11 -26.77 -32.07 23.56
C THR A 11 -26.75 -30.56 23.71
N ASN A 12 -26.17 -29.83 22.76
CA ASN A 12 -25.85 -28.40 22.83
C ASN A 12 -24.98 -27.99 24.04
N ALA A 13 -24.37 -28.97 24.70
CA ALA A 13 -23.47 -28.69 25.81
C ALA A 13 -22.16 -28.06 25.31
N ALA A 14 -21.81 -26.93 25.89
CA ALA A 14 -20.56 -26.23 25.61
C ALA A 14 -19.49 -26.53 26.67
N THR A 15 -18.29 -26.93 26.25
CA THR A 15 -17.16 -27.19 27.13
C THR A 15 -15.97 -26.32 26.70
N ARG A 16 -15.45 -25.52 27.63
CA ARG A 16 -14.21 -24.76 27.40
C ARG A 16 -13.03 -25.72 27.50
N LEU A 17 -12.19 -25.78 26.44
CA LEU A 17 -11.00 -26.59 26.42
C LEU A 17 -9.87 -25.92 27.22
N SER A 18 -9.08 -26.74 27.93
CA SER A 18 -7.92 -26.30 28.72
C SER A 18 -6.71 -26.15 27.81
N VAL A 19 -6.65 -25.05 27.05
CA VAL A 19 -5.53 -24.78 26.13
C VAL A 19 -4.36 -24.22 26.90
N PRO A 20 -3.14 -24.76 26.74
CA PRO A 20 -1.94 -24.28 27.43
C PRO A 20 -1.69 -22.79 27.15
N SER A 21 -1.25 -22.06 28.17
CA SER A 21 -0.99 -20.61 28.07
C SER A 21 0.02 -20.26 26.97
N ARG A 22 1.00 -21.14 26.71
CA ARG A 22 1.96 -20.95 25.61
C ARG A 22 1.33 -20.89 24.22
N VAL A 23 0.16 -21.50 24.03
CA VAL A 23 -0.59 -21.46 22.76
C VAL A 23 -1.34 -20.14 22.60
N THR A 24 -1.70 -19.51 23.72
CA THR A 24 -2.54 -18.31 23.74
C THR A 24 -1.82 -17.05 24.23
N ALA A 25 -0.59 -17.20 24.75
CA ALA A 25 0.16 -16.08 25.30
C ALA A 25 0.46 -15.01 24.23
N GLY A 26 0.13 -13.77 24.52
CA GLY A 26 0.36 -12.64 23.61
C GLY A 26 -0.58 -12.57 22.41
N LEU A 27 -1.56 -13.47 22.31
CA LEU A 27 -2.51 -13.49 21.22
C LEU A 27 -3.82 -12.76 21.61
N SER A 28 -4.35 -11.99 20.68
CA SER A 28 -5.68 -11.38 20.79
C SER A 28 -6.79 -12.35 20.36
N HIS A 29 -6.48 -13.24 19.41
CA HIS A 29 -7.41 -14.20 18.83
C HIS A 29 -6.69 -15.42 18.26
N LEU A 30 -7.43 -16.50 18.02
CA LEU A 30 -6.98 -17.69 17.29
C LEU A 30 -7.62 -17.62 15.90
N GLU A 31 -6.83 -17.69 14.84
CA GLU A 31 -7.38 -17.48 13.50
C GLU A 31 -7.89 -18.76 12.83
N ARG A 32 -7.36 -19.92 13.22
CA ARG A 32 -7.69 -21.18 12.54
C ARG A 32 -7.73 -22.33 13.49
N LEU A 33 -8.84 -23.06 13.41
CA LEU A 33 -9.08 -24.29 14.12
C LEU A 33 -9.47 -25.35 13.11
N GLN A 34 -8.75 -26.47 13.06
CA GLN A 34 -9.11 -27.61 12.21
C GLN A 34 -8.92 -28.90 12.98
N VAL A 35 -9.90 -29.80 12.90
CA VAL A 35 -9.78 -31.16 13.40
C VAL A 35 -9.52 -32.08 12.23
N LYS A 36 -8.35 -32.73 12.22
CA LYS A 36 -7.95 -33.71 11.19
C LYS A 36 -7.18 -34.85 11.83
N ALA A 37 -7.40 -36.07 11.37
CA ALA A 37 -6.66 -37.26 11.84
C ALA A 37 -6.63 -37.37 13.38
N GLY A 38 -7.73 -37.08 14.08
CA GLY A 38 -7.79 -37.15 15.55
C GLY A 38 -6.98 -36.09 16.30
N ASN A 39 -6.58 -35.03 15.62
CA ASN A 39 -5.82 -33.91 16.19
C ASN A 39 -6.56 -32.59 15.96
N LEU A 40 -6.43 -31.65 16.91
CA LEU A 40 -6.86 -30.27 16.76
C LEU A 40 -5.65 -29.41 16.41
N TYR A 41 -5.64 -28.87 15.21
CA TYR A 41 -4.63 -27.95 14.73
C TYR A 41 -5.08 -26.51 15.01
N VAL A 42 -4.24 -25.76 15.71
CA VAL A 42 -4.51 -24.37 16.09
C VAL A 42 -3.45 -23.48 15.48
N GLY A 43 -3.81 -22.83 14.41
CA GLY A 43 -2.96 -21.86 13.73
C GLY A 43 -3.13 -20.46 14.33
N THR A 44 -2.01 -19.74 14.43
CA THR A 44 -1.99 -18.37 14.94
C THR A 44 -1.31 -17.48 13.89
N ASN A 45 -2.00 -16.44 13.47
CA ASN A 45 -1.40 -15.39 12.66
C ASN A 45 -1.16 -14.17 13.55
N VAL A 46 0.10 -13.87 13.84
CA VAL A 46 0.44 -12.71 14.65
C VAL A 46 0.99 -11.62 13.74
N PRO A 47 0.23 -10.56 13.48
CA PRO A 47 0.80 -9.38 12.84
C PRO A 47 1.88 -8.79 13.75
N GLY A 48 3.11 -8.72 13.28
CA GLY A 48 4.18 -8.02 14.00
C GLY A 48 5.28 -8.88 14.60
N GLY A 49 5.35 -10.17 14.27
CA GLY A 49 6.58 -10.97 14.53
C GLY A 49 6.71 -11.61 15.89
N VAL A 50 5.71 -11.58 16.75
CA VAL A 50 5.70 -12.39 17.97
C VAL A 50 5.23 -13.80 17.57
N ARG A 51 6.14 -14.75 17.53
CA ARG A 51 5.80 -16.15 17.28
C ARG A 51 5.20 -16.74 18.57
N PRO A 52 4.09 -17.52 18.48
CA PRO A 52 3.71 -18.40 19.58
C PRO A 52 4.87 -19.32 19.91
N THR A 53 4.95 -19.75 21.15
CA THR A 53 6.02 -20.67 21.58
C THR A 53 5.93 -22.06 20.93
N CYS A 54 4.91 -22.33 20.14
CA CYS A 54 4.77 -23.52 19.30
C CYS A 54 5.05 -23.26 17.80
N GLY A 55 5.96 -22.38 17.47
CA GLY A 55 6.53 -22.24 16.12
C GLY A 55 5.61 -21.77 15.02
N GLY A 56 4.32 -22.07 15.05
CA GLY A 56 3.36 -21.73 13.99
C GLY A 56 1.98 -22.34 14.21
N THR A 57 1.83 -23.64 14.15
CA THR A 57 0.57 -24.35 14.41
C THR A 57 0.75 -25.39 15.48
N CYS A 58 0.03 -25.26 16.58
CA CYS A 58 0.05 -26.21 17.68
C CYS A 58 -0.87 -27.41 17.38
N VAL A 59 -0.43 -28.60 17.76
CA VAL A 59 -1.24 -29.82 17.68
C VAL A 59 -1.78 -30.16 19.06
N LEU A 60 -3.08 -30.10 19.23
CA LEU A 60 -3.77 -30.31 20.51
C LEU A 60 -4.66 -31.55 20.43
N ASP A 61 -4.98 -32.09 21.60
CA ASP A 61 -6.03 -33.08 21.74
C ASP A 61 -7.40 -32.39 21.61
N PRO A 62 -8.28 -32.83 20.71
CA PRO A 62 -9.56 -32.18 20.47
C PRO A 62 -10.58 -32.39 21.60
N ALA A 63 -10.35 -33.38 22.49
CA ALA A 63 -11.23 -33.64 23.61
C ALA A 63 -10.90 -32.77 24.83
N THR A 64 -9.63 -32.57 25.10
CA THR A 64 -9.14 -31.91 26.32
C THR A 64 -8.55 -30.52 26.06
N GLY A 65 -8.08 -30.25 24.85
CA GLY A 65 -7.31 -29.05 24.51
C GLY A 65 -5.85 -29.12 24.94
N ALA A 66 -5.41 -30.23 25.50
CA ALA A 66 -4.02 -30.42 25.92
C ALA A 66 -3.09 -30.49 24.70
N GLN A 67 -1.87 -29.94 24.84
CA GLN A 67 -0.85 -30.06 23.80
C GLN A 67 -0.42 -31.51 23.66
N LYS A 68 -0.49 -32.05 22.45
CA LYS A 68 0.06 -33.40 22.20
C LYS A 68 1.56 -33.37 22.21
N MET A 69 2.13 -34.42 22.78
CA MET A 69 3.57 -34.59 22.96
C MET A 69 4.03 -35.89 22.33
N LYS A 70 5.26 -35.91 21.81
CA LYS A 70 5.97 -37.11 21.39
C LYS A 70 7.40 -37.01 21.88
N ASP A 71 7.86 -38.06 22.56
CA ASP A 71 9.22 -38.17 23.10
C ASP A 71 9.64 -36.92 23.89
N GLY A 72 8.70 -36.37 24.69
CA GLY A 72 8.92 -35.15 25.49
C GLY A 72 8.88 -33.85 24.73
N LYS A 73 8.68 -33.87 23.39
CA LYS A 73 8.57 -32.68 22.56
C LYS A 73 7.12 -32.39 22.17
N ALA A 74 6.77 -31.14 22.17
CA ALA A 74 5.45 -30.71 21.67
C ALA A 74 5.30 -31.03 20.18
N LEU A 75 4.12 -31.50 19.78
CA LEU A 75 3.80 -31.65 18.37
C LEU A 75 3.49 -30.28 17.79
N GLU A 76 4.25 -29.88 16.80
CA GLU A 76 4.20 -28.57 16.19
C GLU A 76 4.38 -28.66 14.68
N VAL A 77 3.61 -27.88 13.94
CA VAL A 77 3.77 -27.73 12.49
C VAL A 77 4.34 -26.36 12.22
N ASP A 78 5.49 -26.30 11.58
CA ASP A 78 6.15 -25.04 11.23
C ASP A 78 5.43 -24.39 10.04
N THR A 79 4.39 -23.60 10.33
CA THR A 79 3.62 -22.94 9.31
C THR A 79 3.08 -21.60 9.78
N TRP A 80 3.11 -20.63 8.89
CA TRP A 80 2.59 -19.27 9.12
C TRP A 80 1.10 -19.14 8.88
N SER A 81 0.51 -20.09 8.15
CA SER A 81 -0.90 -20.08 7.88
C SER A 81 -1.29 -21.39 7.24
N SER A 82 -2.25 -22.11 7.78
CA SER A 82 -2.49 -23.36 7.13
C SER A 82 -3.92 -23.78 7.14
N GLN A 83 -4.32 -24.16 6.01
CA GLN A 83 -5.20 -25.28 5.90
C GLN A 83 -4.36 -26.53 5.95
N VAL A 84 -4.68 -27.44 6.84
CA VAL A 84 -4.12 -28.78 6.83
C VAL A 84 -5.12 -29.72 6.15
N VAL A 85 -4.63 -30.53 5.25
CA VAL A 85 -5.44 -31.54 4.54
C VAL A 85 -4.89 -32.93 4.85
N THR A 86 -5.76 -33.93 4.72
CA THR A 86 -5.39 -35.34 4.78
C THR A 86 -5.59 -35.94 3.40
N ARG A 87 -4.82 -37.00 3.08
CA ARG A 87 -5.02 -37.78 1.84
C ARG A 87 -5.81 -39.04 2.11
N PRO A 88 -6.57 -39.55 1.14
CA PRO A 88 -7.15 -40.88 1.23
C PRO A 88 -6.07 -41.93 1.47
N GLY A 89 -6.28 -42.83 2.42
CA GLY A 89 -5.32 -43.88 2.79
C GLY A 89 -4.15 -43.43 3.68
N GLU A 90 -3.97 -42.13 3.91
CA GLU A 90 -2.90 -41.57 4.76
C GLU A 90 -3.51 -40.71 5.90
N ALA A 91 -4.50 -41.25 6.59
CA ALA A 91 -5.33 -40.54 7.55
C ALA A 91 -4.57 -39.88 8.73
N GLU A 92 -3.33 -40.29 8.98
CA GLU A 92 -2.52 -39.76 10.09
C GLU A 92 -1.60 -38.62 9.70
N LYS A 93 -1.28 -38.48 8.43
CA LYS A 93 -0.44 -37.38 7.93
C LYS A 93 -1.27 -36.20 7.53
N VAL A 94 -0.70 -35.01 7.65
CA VAL A 94 -1.31 -33.76 7.18
C VAL A 94 -0.39 -33.04 6.22
N TYR A 95 -0.98 -32.36 5.28
CA TYR A 95 -0.34 -31.59 4.22
C TYR A 95 -0.70 -30.14 4.39
N TYR A 96 0.29 -29.25 4.20
CA TYR A 96 0.10 -27.82 4.40
C TYR A 96 1.10 -27.04 3.54
N THR A 97 0.82 -25.77 3.33
CA THR A 97 1.74 -24.89 2.62
C THR A 97 2.42 -23.93 3.57
N VAL A 98 3.73 -23.74 3.39
CA VAL A 98 4.51 -22.73 4.10
C VAL A 98 4.85 -21.61 3.14
N GLN A 99 4.51 -20.40 3.54
CA GLN A 99 4.96 -19.21 2.84
C GLN A 99 6.31 -18.78 3.42
N SER A 100 7.41 -19.21 2.83
CA SER A 100 8.68 -18.50 3.01
C SER A 100 8.64 -17.21 2.15
N HIS A 101 9.46 -16.22 2.50
CA HIS A 101 9.38 -14.87 1.91
C HIS A 101 9.39 -14.84 0.39
N ASN A 102 9.96 -15.85 -0.29
CA ASN A 102 10.12 -15.85 -1.76
C ASN A 102 9.72 -17.16 -2.47
N THR A 103 9.54 -18.25 -1.76
CA THR A 103 9.26 -19.55 -2.38
C THR A 103 8.29 -20.36 -1.53
N PRO A 104 6.99 -20.31 -1.85
CA PRO A 104 6.02 -21.15 -1.18
C PRO A 104 6.36 -22.64 -1.38
N THR A 105 6.26 -23.41 -0.31
CA THR A 105 6.54 -24.84 -0.32
C THR A 105 5.34 -25.64 0.12
N LEU A 106 5.14 -26.83 -0.47
CA LEU A 106 4.24 -27.85 0.04
C LEU A 106 5.01 -28.73 1.03
N GLN A 107 4.44 -28.92 2.20
CA GLN A 107 5.00 -29.73 3.28
C GLN A 107 4.07 -30.89 3.63
N GLU A 108 4.66 -32.01 4.02
CA GLU A 108 4.00 -33.12 4.70
C GLU A 108 4.45 -33.12 6.16
N TYR A 109 3.52 -33.25 7.09
CA TYR A 109 3.79 -33.47 8.51
C TYR A 109 3.24 -34.82 8.96
N ASP A 110 4.09 -35.62 9.59
CA ASP A 110 3.69 -36.89 10.21
C ASP A 110 3.72 -36.73 11.75
N PRO A 111 2.54 -36.66 12.39
CA PRO A 111 2.46 -36.52 13.85
C PRO A 111 3.00 -37.74 14.64
N ARG A 112 3.15 -38.89 13.98
CA ARG A 112 3.73 -40.10 14.64
C ARG A 112 5.23 -39.96 14.87
N THR A 113 5.90 -39.26 13.98
CA THR A 113 7.35 -39.02 14.03
C THR A 113 7.68 -37.59 14.47
N ASN A 114 6.69 -36.69 14.48
CA ASN A 114 6.84 -35.24 14.70
C ASN A 114 7.84 -34.63 13.71
N THR A 115 7.76 -35.04 12.45
CA THR A 115 8.65 -34.56 11.40
C THR A 115 7.87 -33.93 10.25
N SER A 116 8.45 -32.89 9.70
CA SER A 116 7.97 -32.28 8.45
C SER A 116 8.98 -32.51 7.34
N ARG A 117 8.51 -32.71 6.13
CA ARG A 117 9.35 -32.76 4.92
C ARG A 117 8.75 -31.91 3.79
N THR A 118 9.60 -31.29 3.01
CA THR A 118 9.21 -30.56 1.82
C THR A 118 8.91 -31.54 0.70
N LEU A 119 7.72 -31.44 0.11
CA LEU A 119 7.32 -32.24 -1.06
C LEU A 119 7.56 -31.49 -2.37
N ALA A 120 7.31 -30.18 -2.38
CA ALA A 120 7.50 -29.33 -3.55
C ALA A 120 7.90 -27.90 -3.16
N GLN A 121 8.66 -27.24 -4.06
CA GLN A 121 9.11 -25.85 -3.91
C GLN A 121 8.65 -25.05 -5.15
N GLY A 122 8.59 -23.73 -4.99
CA GLY A 122 8.25 -22.84 -6.10
C GLY A 122 6.79 -22.92 -6.53
N LEU A 123 5.90 -23.28 -5.62
CA LEU A 123 4.47 -23.23 -5.87
C LEU A 123 4.08 -21.82 -6.31
N VAL A 124 3.23 -21.73 -7.34
CA VAL A 124 2.63 -20.47 -7.76
C VAL A 124 2.04 -19.82 -6.52
N SER A 125 2.52 -18.63 -6.20
CA SER A 125 2.24 -17.80 -5.03
C SER A 125 1.07 -18.32 -4.18
N THR A 126 1.38 -18.99 -3.08
CA THR A 126 0.36 -19.24 -2.08
C THR A 126 0.10 -17.90 -1.42
N ALA A 127 -0.99 -17.26 -1.76
CA ALA A 127 -1.50 -16.18 -0.97
C ALA A 127 -1.42 -16.57 0.51
N ARG A 128 -1.22 -15.60 1.38
CA ARG A 128 -1.69 -15.80 2.75
C ARG A 128 -3.07 -16.41 2.59
N PRO A 129 -3.35 -17.60 3.12
CA PRO A 129 -4.68 -18.13 3.04
C PRO A 129 -5.56 -17.07 3.66
N SER A 130 -6.13 -16.23 2.81
CA SER A 130 -7.24 -15.39 3.19
C SER A 130 -8.34 -16.33 3.63
N GLN A 131 -9.33 -15.84 4.33
CA GLN A 131 -10.49 -16.61 4.80
C GLN A 131 -11.20 -17.44 3.72
N SER A 132 -10.75 -17.35 2.46
CA SER A 132 -11.31 -17.99 1.27
C SER A 132 -10.46 -19.12 0.69
N SER A 133 -9.36 -19.53 1.29
CA SER A 133 -8.63 -20.71 0.79
C SER A 133 -9.37 -22.00 1.18
N TRP A 134 -9.57 -22.83 0.20
CA TRP A 134 -10.40 -24.01 0.25
C TRP A 134 -9.54 -25.23 -0.10
N ALA A 135 -9.74 -26.35 0.55
CA ALA A 135 -8.97 -27.55 0.28
C ALA A 135 -9.90 -28.77 0.22
N THR A 136 -9.64 -29.59 -0.77
CA THR A 136 -10.22 -30.96 -0.85
C THR A 136 -9.16 -31.99 -0.42
N HIS A 137 -9.51 -33.27 -0.43
CA HIS A 137 -8.55 -34.34 -0.18
C HIS A 137 -7.43 -34.41 -1.24
N GLU A 138 -7.63 -33.86 -2.42
CA GLU A 138 -6.72 -34.00 -3.55
C GLU A 138 -6.07 -32.69 -3.98
N HIS A 139 -6.67 -31.55 -3.65
CA HIS A 139 -6.24 -30.25 -4.13
C HIS A 139 -6.24 -29.18 -3.05
N PHE A 140 -5.27 -28.28 -3.16
CA PHE A 140 -5.31 -26.96 -2.51
C PHE A 140 -5.77 -25.94 -3.52
N ILE A 141 -6.66 -25.07 -3.11
CA ILE A 141 -7.02 -23.88 -3.86
C ILE A 141 -6.34 -22.69 -3.19
N SER A 142 -5.47 -22.05 -3.93
CA SER A 142 -4.72 -20.89 -3.48
C SER A 142 -5.06 -19.69 -4.33
N ALA A 143 -5.39 -18.57 -3.70
CA ALA A 143 -5.53 -17.30 -4.39
C ALA A 143 -4.19 -16.57 -4.39
N GLY A 144 -3.74 -16.11 -5.54
CA GLY A 144 -2.52 -15.33 -5.69
C GLY A 144 -2.60 -14.03 -4.88
N LYS A 145 -1.50 -13.71 -4.17
CA LYS A 145 -1.44 -12.52 -3.33
C LYS A 145 -1.47 -11.24 -4.15
N ASP A 146 -0.85 -11.27 -5.30
CA ASP A 146 -0.45 -10.07 -6.02
C ASP A 146 -1.27 -9.82 -7.29
N ASP A 147 -1.89 -10.85 -7.84
CA ASP A 147 -2.67 -10.77 -9.08
C ASP A 147 -4.10 -11.29 -8.94
N ALA A 148 -4.50 -11.66 -7.71
CA ALA A 148 -5.77 -12.32 -7.42
C ALA A 148 -6.03 -13.56 -8.31
N SER A 149 -4.98 -14.18 -8.84
CA SER A 149 -5.08 -15.44 -9.55
C SER A 149 -5.53 -16.56 -8.62
N ILE A 150 -6.28 -17.51 -9.13
CA ILE A 150 -6.61 -18.73 -8.40
C ILE A 150 -5.77 -19.84 -8.99
N ALA A 151 -4.95 -20.47 -8.17
CA ALA A 151 -4.22 -21.67 -8.51
C ALA A 151 -4.83 -22.89 -7.81
N ILE A 152 -5.01 -23.96 -8.54
CA ILE A 152 -5.33 -25.27 -8.00
C ILE A 152 -4.03 -26.09 -8.01
N VAL A 153 -3.67 -26.63 -6.87
CA VAL A 153 -2.42 -27.37 -6.69
C VAL A 153 -2.74 -28.77 -6.20
N HIS A 154 -2.19 -29.79 -6.87
CA HIS A 154 -2.34 -31.16 -6.42
C HIS A 154 -1.67 -31.39 -5.07
N ALA A 155 -2.40 -31.96 -4.12
CA ALA A 155 -1.86 -32.26 -2.81
C ALA A 155 -0.81 -33.40 -2.86
N SER A 156 -0.77 -34.15 -3.96
CA SER A 156 0.15 -35.29 -4.13
C SER A 156 1.61 -34.87 -4.32
N ASP A 157 1.86 -33.86 -5.13
CA ASP A 157 3.20 -33.47 -5.56
C ASP A 157 3.43 -31.95 -5.61
N GLY A 158 2.38 -31.14 -5.39
CA GLY A 158 2.45 -29.69 -5.48
C GLY A 158 2.42 -29.16 -6.92
N SER A 159 2.21 -30.02 -7.90
CA SER A 159 2.04 -29.57 -9.29
C SER A 159 0.77 -28.74 -9.45
N ALA A 160 0.80 -27.77 -10.36
CA ALA A 160 -0.39 -27.01 -10.70
C ALA A 160 -1.38 -27.95 -11.39
N ALA A 161 -2.57 -28.11 -10.84
CA ALA A 161 -3.68 -28.66 -11.56
C ALA A 161 -4.15 -27.59 -12.55
N GLY A 162 -4.15 -27.91 -13.84
CA GLY A 162 -4.54 -26.97 -14.88
C GLY A 162 -5.92 -26.38 -14.58
N LEU A 163 -6.00 -25.06 -14.45
CA LEU A 163 -7.28 -24.36 -14.48
C LEU A 163 -7.88 -24.53 -15.87
N PRO A 164 -9.21 -24.66 -15.98
CA PRO A 164 -9.86 -24.62 -17.29
C PRO A 164 -9.39 -23.35 -18.01
N GLN A 165 -8.83 -23.51 -19.19
CA GLN A 165 -8.47 -22.38 -20.03
C GLN A 165 -9.73 -21.88 -20.75
N ASP A 166 -9.84 -20.57 -20.91
CA ASP A 166 -10.83 -19.99 -21.81
C ASP A 166 -10.45 -20.28 -23.29
N ALA A 167 -11.33 -19.92 -24.19
CA ALA A 167 -11.14 -20.18 -25.63
C ALA A 167 -9.86 -19.49 -26.20
N ASN A 168 -9.24 -18.59 -25.49
CA ASN A 168 -8.02 -17.86 -25.88
C ASN A 168 -6.77 -18.35 -25.13
N GLY A 169 -6.86 -19.45 -24.38
CA GLY A 169 -5.76 -20.00 -23.59
C GLY A 169 -5.49 -19.29 -22.28
N GLY A 170 -6.33 -18.33 -21.89
CA GLY A 170 -6.27 -17.67 -20.60
C GLY A 170 -6.93 -18.48 -19.48
N ASN A 171 -6.55 -18.24 -18.24
CA ASN A 171 -7.19 -18.87 -17.10
C ASN A 171 -8.67 -18.44 -17.01
N ALA A 172 -9.59 -19.40 -16.98
CA ALA A 172 -11.04 -19.15 -16.93
C ALA A 172 -11.49 -18.40 -15.66
N ILE A 173 -10.66 -18.36 -14.63
CA ILE A 173 -10.90 -17.62 -13.40
C ILE A 173 -9.88 -16.47 -13.37
N GLN A 174 -10.27 -15.34 -13.92
CA GLN A 174 -9.54 -14.10 -13.70
C GLN A 174 -9.83 -13.66 -12.27
N GLY A 175 -8.76 -13.47 -11.48
CA GLY A 175 -8.88 -12.91 -10.16
C GLY A 175 -9.50 -11.51 -10.19
N SER A 176 -10.17 -11.10 -9.11
CA SER A 176 -10.59 -9.71 -8.96
C SER A 176 -9.36 -8.82 -8.92
N PRO A 177 -9.19 -7.94 -9.90
CA PRO A 177 -8.04 -7.05 -9.90
C PRO A 177 -8.09 -6.14 -8.68
N ARG A 178 -6.93 -5.89 -8.07
CA ARG A 178 -6.84 -4.99 -6.92
C ARG A 178 -6.94 -3.54 -7.35
N ASP A 179 -7.33 -2.70 -6.40
CA ASP A 179 -7.40 -1.27 -6.63
C ASP A 179 -6.02 -0.69 -6.92
N ILE A 180 -5.94 0.12 -7.96
CA ILE A 180 -4.73 0.86 -8.30
C ILE A 180 -4.53 1.95 -7.25
N GLN A 181 -3.37 1.95 -6.61
CA GLN A 181 -3.02 2.91 -5.58
C GLN A 181 -2.28 4.12 -6.13
N SER A 182 -1.39 3.89 -7.09
CA SER A 182 -0.56 4.93 -7.68
C SER A 182 -0.52 4.76 -9.19
N LEU A 183 -0.59 5.88 -9.91
CA LEU A 183 -0.55 5.94 -11.37
C LEU A 183 0.30 7.13 -11.79
N THR A 184 1.16 6.94 -12.77
CA THR A 184 1.91 8.02 -13.41
C THR A 184 2.10 7.76 -14.89
N ALA A 185 2.10 8.82 -15.69
CA ALA A 185 2.56 8.79 -17.07
C ALA A 185 4.03 9.19 -17.10
N VAL A 186 4.79 8.63 -18.02
CA VAL A 186 6.19 9.00 -18.24
C VAL A 186 6.40 9.62 -19.63
N PRO A 187 7.47 10.40 -19.82
CA PRO A 187 7.90 10.79 -21.16
C PRO A 187 8.07 9.53 -22.04
N GLY A 188 7.53 9.53 -23.24
CA GLY A 188 7.45 8.34 -24.08
C GLY A 188 6.07 7.73 -24.19
N GLY A 189 5.14 8.15 -23.32
CA GLY A 189 3.70 7.87 -23.44
C GLY A 189 3.18 6.70 -22.66
N ASP A 190 4.03 5.91 -22.03
CA ASP A 190 3.60 4.79 -21.20
C ASP A 190 3.02 5.25 -19.85
N LEU A 191 2.11 4.44 -19.33
CA LEU A 191 1.52 4.58 -18.01
C LEU A 191 2.11 3.50 -17.09
N TYR A 192 2.49 3.90 -15.88
CA TYR A 192 2.95 3.00 -14.83
C TYR A 192 1.98 3.07 -13.66
N ALA A 193 1.54 1.92 -13.19
CA ALA A 193 0.63 1.79 -12.06
C ALA A 193 1.11 0.75 -11.07
N SER A 194 0.71 0.93 -9.80
CA SER A 194 0.88 -0.10 -8.77
C SER A 194 -0.42 -0.30 -8.00
N TRP A 195 -0.59 -1.49 -7.44
CA TRP A 195 -1.77 -1.88 -6.70
C TRP A 195 -1.58 -1.76 -5.19
N TYR A 196 -2.69 -1.59 -4.50
CA TYR A 196 -2.72 -1.59 -3.03
C TYR A 196 -2.38 -2.97 -2.45
N MET A 197 -1.52 -2.99 -1.44
CA MET A 197 -1.14 -4.20 -0.68
C MET A 197 -0.54 -5.33 -1.53
N THR A 198 0.16 -4.99 -2.60
CA THR A 198 0.92 -5.96 -3.39
C THR A 198 2.41 -5.93 -3.06
N ALA A 199 3.12 -6.97 -3.50
CA ALA A 199 4.58 -6.91 -3.64
C ALA A 199 4.97 -5.77 -4.61
N PRO A 200 6.25 -5.36 -4.65
CA PRO A 200 6.69 -4.27 -5.50
C PRO A 200 6.58 -4.67 -6.97
N MET A 201 5.40 -4.48 -7.52
CA MET A 201 5.07 -4.75 -8.91
C MET A 201 4.62 -3.48 -9.59
N LEU A 202 5.09 -3.26 -10.79
CA LEU A 202 4.63 -2.23 -11.69
C LEU A 202 3.79 -2.85 -12.81
N LEU A 203 2.66 -2.23 -13.09
CA LEU A 203 1.96 -2.41 -14.34
C LEU A 203 2.46 -1.35 -15.31
N ARG A 204 2.97 -1.77 -16.46
CA ARG A 204 3.19 -0.90 -17.61
C ARG A 204 2.06 -1.10 -18.61
N THR A 205 1.49 -0.02 -19.11
CA THR A 205 0.49 -0.06 -20.17
C THR A 205 0.62 1.15 -21.08
N THR A 206 0.12 1.05 -22.29
CA THR A 206 0.08 2.18 -23.22
C THR A 206 -1.30 2.82 -23.25
N PRO A 207 -1.44 4.09 -23.62
CA PRO A 207 -2.72 4.80 -23.67
C PRO A 207 -3.79 4.16 -24.57
N ASN A 208 -3.40 3.35 -25.52
CA ASN A 208 -4.28 2.71 -26.50
C ASN A 208 -4.40 1.20 -26.33
N ALA A 209 -3.72 0.62 -25.32
CA ALA A 209 -3.80 -0.80 -25.06
C ALA A 209 -5.21 -1.16 -24.56
N GLN A 210 -5.89 -2.06 -25.27
CA GLN A 210 -7.19 -2.57 -24.81
C GLN A 210 -7.04 -3.65 -23.75
N VAL A 211 -6.00 -4.46 -23.82
CA VAL A 211 -5.76 -5.59 -22.91
C VAL A 211 -4.27 -5.79 -22.60
N ASP A 212 -3.37 -5.14 -23.35
CA ASP A 212 -1.94 -5.34 -23.16
C ASP A 212 -1.46 -4.70 -21.88
N LYS A 213 -1.02 -5.54 -20.97
CA LYS A 213 -0.45 -5.17 -19.67
C LYS A 213 0.78 -6.02 -19.43
N THR A 214 1.92 -5.40 -19.42
CA THR A 214 3.16 -6.04 -18.98
C THR A 214 3.35 -5.77 -17.51
N GLN A 215 3.37 -6.83 -16.72
CA GLN A 215 3.67 -6.75 -15.30
C GLN A 215 5.17 -6.93 -15.10
N TYR A 216 5.76 -6.03 -14.33
CA TYR A 216 7.15 -6.15 -13.92
C TYR A 216 7.20 -6.35 -12.40
N SER A 217 7.86 -7.43 -11.97
CA SER A 217 8.40 -7.46 -10.62
C SER A 217 9.57 -6.50 -10.59
N LEU A 218 9.60 -5.57 -9.63
CA LEU A 218 10.76 -4.70 -9.45
C LEU A 218 11.94 -5.56 -9.00
N PRO A 219 12.99 -5.74 -9.83
CA PRO A 219 14.11 -6.58 -9.46
C PRO A 219 14.73 -6.08 -8.16
N GLN A 220 15.01 -6.97 -7.22
CA GLN A 220 15.66 -6.68 -5.94
C GLN A 220 15.02 -5.55 -5.11
N ALA A 221 13.87 -5.03 -5.51
CA ALA A 221 13.14 -4.08 -4.68
C ALA A 221 12.73 -4.77 -3.37
N PRO A 222 12.83 -4.07 -2.24
CA PRO A 222 12.39 -4.62 -0.98
C PRO A 222 10.91 -4.98 -1.05
N LEU A 223 10.53 -6.03 -0.33
CA LEU A 223 9.14 -6.47 -0.26
C LEU A 223 8.23 -5.33 0.22
N GLY A 224 7.25 -4.98 -0.59
CA GLY A 224 6.32 -3.92 -0.23
C GLY A 224 5.50 -3.39 -1.40
N GLN A 225 4.68 -2.39 -1.12
CA GLN A 225 3.86 -1.71 -2.12
C GLN A 225 4.52 -0.40 -2.57
N VAL A 226 4.30 -0.01 -3.80
CA VAL A 226 4.73 1.31 -4.29
C VAL A 226 3.74 2.36 -3.79
N GLU A 227 4.22 3.33 -3.02
CA GLU A 227 3.42 4.40 -2.42
C GLU A 227 3.35 5.64 -3.30
N GLY A 228 4.42 5.96 -4.00
CA GLY A 228 4.52 7.14 -4.84
C GLY A 228 5.45 6.94 -6.03
N PHE A 229 5.24 7.76 -7.05
CA PHE A 229 6.07 7.88 -8.24
C PHE A 229 6.54 9.30 -8.43
N GLY A 230 7.74 9.45 -8.95
CA GLY A 230 8.25 10.70 -9.50
C GLY A 230 9.14 10.42 -10.70
N HIS A 231 9.21 11.36 -11.63
CA HIS A 231 10.14 11.25 -12.75
C HIS A 231 10.65 12.63 -13.20
N SER A 232 11.85 12.63 -13.72
CA SER A 232 12.45 13.71 -14.49
C SER A 232 12.66 13.26 -15.94
N SER A 233 13.44 13.99 -16.71
CA SER A 233 13.89 13.53 -18.02
C SER A 233 14.88 12.37 -17.95
N LYS A 234 15.64 12.23 -16.83
CA LYS A 234 16.71 11.24 -16.65
C LYS A 234 16.33 10.06 -15.76
N TRP A 235 15.48 10.28 -14.78
CA TRP A 235 15.23 9.30 -13.72
C TRP A 235 13.74 9.05 -13.52
N PHE A 236 13.40 7.79 -13.27
CA PHE A 236 12.13 7.35 -12.72
C PHE A 236 12.37 6.84 -11.29
N VAL A 237 11.61 7.36 -10.33
CA VAL A 237 11.80 7.06 -8.91
C VAL A 237 10.51 6.50 -8.33
N THR A 238 10.61 5.40 -7.60
CA THR A 238 9.50 4.79 -6.88
C THR A 238 9.75 4.80 -5.38
N GLY A 239 8.72 5.05 -4.60
CA GLY A 239 8.76 4.99 -3.15
C GLY A 239 8.11 3.74 -2.61
N ILE A 240 8.81 2.95 -1.79
CA ILE A 240 8.40 1.62 -1.34
C ILE A 240 8.00 1.60 0.14
N TYR A 241 6.80 1.08 0.43
CA TYR A 241 6.34 0.72 1.77
C TYR A 241 6.49 -0.79 1.99
N PRO A 242 6.89 -1.32 3.15
CA PRO A 242 7.17 -0.61 4.41
C PRO A 242 8.64 -0.29 4.66
N SER A 243 9.52 -0.46 3.69
CA SER A 243 10.95 -0.28 3.87
C SER A 243 11.40 1.18 3.91
N GLY A 244 10.58 2.10 3.36
CA GLY A 244 10.96 3.50 3.20
C GLY A 244 12.09 3.69 2.20
N GLU A 245 12.22 2.80 1.24
CA GLU A 245 13.22 2.90 0.18
C GLU A 245 12.69 3.68 -1.01
N LEU A 246 13.59 4.45 -1.61
CA LEU A 246 13.44 4.99 -2.95
C LEU A 246 14.22 4.10 -3.89
N VAL A 247 13.60 3.69 -4.99
CA VAL A 247 14.27 2.93 -6.05
C VAL A 247 14.26 3.78 -7.29
N ARG A 248 15.45 4.05 -7.85
CA ARG A 248 15.63 4.82 -9.08
C ARG A 248 15.89 3.92 -10.27
N TYR A 249 15.47 4.37 -11.43
CA TYR A 249 15.68 3.74 -12.73
C TYR A 249 16.07 4.82 -13.74
N GLU A 250 16.96 4.49 -14.65
CA GLU A 250 17.30 5.40 -15.76
C GLU A 250 16.14 5.49 -16.74
N MET A 251 15.90 6.71 -17.25
CA MET A 251 14.90 6.96 -18.28
C MET A 251 15.53 6.73 -19.66
N GLY A 252 14.96 5.82 -20.44
CA GLY A 252 15.26 5.64 -21.86
C GLY A 252 14.19 6.22 -22.75
N ALA A 253 14.38 6.13 -24.06
CA ALA A 253 13.40 6.64 -25.05
C ALA A 253 12.02 5.96 -24.95
N SER A 254 11.97 4.72 -24.47
CA SER A 254 10.73 3.92 -24.28
C SER A 254 10.24 3.86 -22.83
N GLY A 255 10.78 4.69 -21.95
CA GLY A 255 10.46 4.68 -20.51
C GLY A 255 11.62 4.18 -19.64
N PRO A 256 11.38 3.95 -18.33
CA PRO A 256 12.44 3.55 -17.40
C PRO A 256 13.04 2.18 -17.74
N MET A 257 14.37 2.10 -17.69
CA MET A 257 15.13 0.85 -17.86
C MET A 257 15.19 0.12 -16.52
N LEU A 258 14.32 -0.84 -16.31
CA LEU A 258 14.10 -1.48 -15.01
C LEU A 258 15.25 -2.41 -14.57
N GLU A 259 16.15 -2.80 -15.46
CA GLU A 259 17.32 -3.62 -15.14
C GLU A 259 18.41 -2.84 -14.37
N ASN A 260 18.54 -1.54 -14.64
CA ASN A 260 19.55 -0.67 -14.03
C ASN A 260 18.95 0.15 -12.89
N HIS A 261 18.70 -0.50 -11.76
CA HIS A 261 18.13 0.17 -10.61
C HIS A 261 19.11 0.26 -9.44
N GLN A 262 18.93 1.30 -8.63
CA GLN A 262 19.59 1.45 -7.35
C GLN A 262 18.58 1.92 -6.30
N SER A 263 18.80 1.57 -5.04
CA SER A 263 17.93 1.99 -3.96
C SER A 263 18.69 2.68 -2.83
N VAL A 264 17.95 3.54 -2.10
CA VAL A 264 18.42 4.18 -0.88
C VAL A 264 17.26 4.28 0.12
N ARG A 265 17.53 4.11 1.40
CA ARG A 265 16.53 4.33 2.46
C ARG A 265 16.45 5.79 2.86
N ILE A 266 15.23 6.29 3.05
CA ILE A 266 15.00 7.65 3.56
C ILE A 266 15.60 7.79 4.97
N THR A 267 15.43 6.78 5.83
CA THR A 267 16.13 6.68 7.11
C THR A 267 16.67 5.27 7.31
N PRO A 268 17.86 5.11 7.92
CA PRO A 268 18.49 3.79 8.12
C PRO A 268 17.61 2.79 8.88
N ASP A 269 16.81 3.29 9.82
CA ASP A 269 15.91 2.49 10.66
C ASP A 269 14.53 2.24 10.04
N ALA A 270 14.33 2.59 8.77
CA ALA A 270 13.05 2.51 8.06
C ALA A 270 11.89 3.22 8.80
N ARG A 271 12.20 4.22 9.65
CA ARG A 271 11.18 4.99 10.39
C ARG A 271 10.25 5.73 9.44
N GLN A 272 10.81 6.33 8.38
CA GLN A 272 10.06 7.02 7.32
C GLN A 272 9.65 6.01 6.22
N ALA A 273 8.65 5.20 6.52
CA ALA A 273 8.30 4.00 5.76
C ALA A 273 7.41 4.23 4.55
N ARG A 274 6.84 5.44 4.38
CA ARG A 274 5.86 5.72 3.33
C ARG A 274 6.22 6.96 2.52
N PRO A 275 7.02 6.80 1.47
CA PRO A 275 7.33 7.88 0.53
C PRO A 275 6.13 8.14 -0.39
N TYR A 276 5.39 9.20 -0.14
CA TYR A 276 4.15 9.51 -0.87
C TYR A 276 4.36 10.48 -2.03
N ALA A 277 4.94 11.65 -1.71
CA ALA A 277 5.18 12.69 -2.68
C ALA A 277 6.63 12.59 -3.16
N ILE A 278 6.81 12.46 -4.45
CA ILE A 278 8.12 12.43 -5.10
C ILE A 278 8.04 13.39 -6.28
N VAL A 279 8.69 14.55 -6.16
CA VAL A 279 8.56 15.67 -7.10
C VAL A 279 9.94 16.07 -7.60
N PRO A 280 10.17 16.16 -8.90
CA PRO A 280 11.46 16.62 -9.43
C PRO A 280 11.70 18.07 -9.06
N ILE A 281 12.91 18.36 -8.60
CA ILE A 281 13.46 19.71 -8.42
C ILE A 281 14.19 20.13 -9.71
N ASN A 282 14.93 19.22 -10.25
CA ASN A 282 15.62 19.30 -11.52
C ASN A 282 15.76 17.88 -12.11
N ASP A 283 16.60 17.72 -13.14
CA ASP A 283 16.79 16.42 -13.78
C ASP A 283 17.41 15.34 -12.87
N ASP A 284 18.17 15.72 -11.86
CA ASP A 284 18.89 14.80 -10.99
C ASP A 284 18.41 14.79 -9.54
N GLU A 285 17.65 15.80 -9.10
CA GLU A 285 17.20 15.92 -7.71
C GLU A 285 15.68 15.86 -7.58
N PHE A 286 15.23 15.21 -6.50
CA PHE A 286 13.82 15.07 -6.14
C PHE A 286 13.55 15.51 -4.70
N ALA A 287 12.46 16.23 -4.49
CA ALA A 287 11.87 16.41 -3.17
C ALA A 287 10.97 15.23 -2.83
N VAL A 288 11.14 14.67 -1.63
CA VAL A 288 10.41 13.48 -1.19
C VAL A 288 9.72 13.76 0.15
N GLY A 289 8.42 13.59 0.18
CA GLY A 289 7.61 13.63 1.40
C GLY A 289 7.32 12.21 1.89
N ALA A 290 7.68 11.92 3.13
CA ALA A 290 7.47 10.60 3.73
C ALA A 290 6.80 10.66 5.11
N SER A 291 6.14 9.57 5.48
CA SER A 291 5.54 9.42 6.80
C SER A 291 5.98 8.14 7.52
N PRO A 292 5.87 8.12 8.87
CA PRO A 292 6.18 6.94 9.66
C PRO A 292 5.25 5.77 9.36
N LYS A 293 5.74 4.57 9.66
CA LYS A 293 4.96 3.35 9.59
C LYS A 293 4.01 3.26 10.78
N ASN A 294 2.69 3.41 10.55
CA ASN A 294 1.62 3.11 11.51
C ASN A 294 1.89 3.52 12.99
N LYS A 295 2.66 4.59 13.21
CA LYS A 295 3.03 5.07 14.55
C LYS A 295 2.84 6.57 14.64
N PRO A 296 2.56 7.11 15.85
CA PRO A 296 2.69 8.53 16.11
C PRO A 296 4.09 9.02 15.73
N GLY A 297 4.20 10.26 15.34
CA GLY A 297 5.47 10.91 15.07
C GLY A 297 5.47 11.67 13.75
N SER A 298 6.49 12.49 13.62
CA SER A 298 6.67 13.37 12.49
C SER A 298 7.14 12.62 11.25
N GLY A 299 6.64 13.02 10.11
CA GLY A 299 7.18 12.66 8.81
C GLY A 299 8.50 13.38 8.53
N ALA A 300 9.03 13.18 7.35
CA ALA A 300 10.23 13.84 6.89
C ALA A 300 10.06 14.42 5.49
N LEU A 301 10.66 15.56 5.24
CA LEU A 301 11.01 16.06 3.93
C LEU A 301 12.43 15.57 3.62
N SER A 302 12.65 15.09 2.40
CA SER A 302 14.00 14.68 1.97
C SER A 302 14.32 15.25 0.61
N ILE A 303 15.61 15.47 0.37
CA ILE A 303 16.16 15.81 -0.96
C ILE A 303 16.97 14.61 -1.42
N TYR A 304 16.53 14.02 -2.50
CA TYR A 304 17.15 12.84 -3.10
C TYR A 304 17.90 13.21 -4.37
N ASP A 305 19.23 13.03 -4.35
CA ASP A 305 20.10 13.13 -5.51
C ASP A 305 20.11 11.76 -6.20
N ALA A 306 19.37 11.65 -7.28
CA ALA A 306 19.26 10.42 -8.04
C ALA A 306 20.54 10.12 -8.83
N ALA A 307 21.32 11.10 -9.24
CA ALA A 307 22.57 10.87 -9.98
C ALA A 307 23.60 10.13 -9.10
N HIS A 308 23.70 10.49 -7.82
CA HIS A 308 24.67 9.91 -6.89
C HIS A 308 24.03 8.88 -5.92
N ASN A 309 22.73 8.64 -6.01
CA ASN A 309 21.95 7.78 -5.10
C ASN A 309 22.13 8.18 -3.62
N LYS A 310 22.07 9.47 -3.32
CA LYS A 310 22.23 10.06 -1.99
C LYS A 310 20.96 10.75 -1.54
N ILE A 311 20.71 10.77 -0.25
CA ILE A 311 19.53 11.40 0.33
C ILE A 311 19.87 12.19 1.59
N ASP A 312 19.42 13.45 1.62
CA ASP A 312 19.43 14.32 2.80
C ASP A 312 18.01 14.36 3.38
N THR A 313 17.86 13.94 4.63
CA THR A 313 16.55 13.83 5.29
C THR A 313 16.39 14.84 6.41
N TYR A 314 15.27 15.53 6.40
CA TYR A 314 14.87 16.59 7.34
C TYR A 314 13.59 16.15 8.07
N PRO A 315 13.68 15.46 9.24
CA PRO A 315 12.51 15.09 10.02
C PRO A 315 11.81 16.36 10.52
N LEU A 316 10.49 16.43 10.43
CA LEU A 316 9.74 17.67 10.68
C LEU A 316 9.75 18.11 12.14
N ASP A 317 10.05 17.22 13.09
CA ASP A 317 10.24 17.54 14.51
C ASP A 317 11.59 18.21 14.83
N THR A 318 12.59 18.00 13.97
CA THR A 318 13.96 18.52 14.16
C THR A 318 14.42 19.43 13.01
N ILE A 319 13.56 19.68 12.03
CA ILE A 319 13.88 20.51 10.87
C ILE A 319 14.29 21.92 11.28
N SER A 320 15.24 22.49 10.58
CA SER A 320 15.75 23.84 10.85
C SER A 320 14.80 24.92 10.32
N TYR A 321 14.68 26.01 11.06
CA TYR A 321 13.86 27.16 10.72
C TYR A 321 14.72 28.41 10.52
N ALA A 322 14.36 29.27 9.58
CA ALA A 322 14.99 30.58 9.42
C ALA A 322 14.60 31.53 10.57
N ASP A 323 13.32 31.46 10.98
CA ASP A 323 12.78 32.19 12.13
C ASP A 323 12.56 31.21 13.30
N PRO A 324 13.21 31.45 14.46
CA PRO A 324 13.04 30.63 15.66
C PRO A 324 11.60 30.56 16.19
N SER A 325 10.76 31.54 15.91
CA SER A 325 9.34 31.54 16.34
C SER A 325 8.50 30.47 15.67
N LEU A 326 8.96 29.93 14.55
CA LEU A 326 8.29 28.83 13.81
C LEU A 326 8.60 27.45 14.36
N ARG A 327 9.52 27.32 15.32
CA ARG A 327 9.96 26.01 15.86
C ARG A 327 8.78 25.23 16.44
N GLY A 328 8.74 23.93 16.14
CA GLY A 328 7.72 23.00 16.62
C GLY A 328 6.39 23.04 15.87
N LEU A 329 6.14 24.01 15.00
CA LEU A 329 4.88 24.10 14.26
C LEU A 329 4.64 22.92 13.30
N LEU A 330 5.70 22.19 12.92
CA LEU A 330 5.65 21.03 12.05
C LEU A 330 5.78 19.69 12.80
N SER A 331 5.88 19.71 14.13
CA SER A 331 5.86 18.48 14.93
C SER A 331 4.56 17.71 14.71
N ASP A 332 4.66 16.38 14.65
CA ASP A 332 3.55 15.47 14.35
C ASP A 332 2.84 15.72 12.99
N ARG A 333 3.53 16.35 12.06
CA ARG A 333 3.06 16.56 10.69
C ARG A 333 3.78 15.63 9.72
N ARG A 334 3.11 15.33 8.61
CA ARG A 334 3.58 14.44 7.55
C ARG A 334 3.45 15.13 6.22
N PRO A 335 4.54 15.29 5.45
CA PRO A 335 4.48 15.84 4.09
C PRO A 335 3.66 14.91 3.19
N LEU A 336 2.57 15.41 2.60
CA LEU A 336 1.73 14.65 1.67
C LEU A 336 1.80 15.15 0.24
N SER A 337 2.00 16.44 0.07
CA SER A 337 2.03 17.10 -1.23
C SER A 337 3.15 18.11 -1.27
N ILE A 338 3.79 18.21 -2.41
CA ILE A 338 4.94 19.09 -2.64
C ILE A 338 4.82 19.73 -4.01
N VAL A 339 5.20 20.99 -4.12
CA VAL A 339 5.46 21.65 -5.38
C VAL A 339 6.77 22.44 -5.30
N HIS A 340 7.58 22.36 -6.35
CA HIS A 340 8.80 23.14 -6.49
C HIS A 340 8.54 24.38 -7.32
N HIS A 341 9.01 25.54 -6.85
CA HIS A 341 8.96 26.80 -7.58
C HIS A 341 10.11 27.72 -7.15
N GLN A 342 10.91 28.19 -8.10
CA GLN A 342 11.98 29.17 -7.92
C GLN A 342 12.92 28.87 -6.73
N GLY A 343 13.43 27.63 -6.62
CA GLY A 343 14.37 27.23 -5.57
C GLY A 343 13.74 27.02 -4.20
N LYS A 344 12.42 26.96 -4.12
CA LYS A 344 11.64 26.72 -2.92
C LYS A 344 10.71 25.56 -3.08
N LEU A 345 10.47 24.82 -2.00
CA LEU A 345 9.44 23.80 -1.93
C LEU A 345 8.28 24.33 -1.09
N TYR A 346 7.08 24.22 -1.64
CA TYR A 346 5.83 24.42 -0.91
C TYR A 346 5.28 23.06 -0.55
N VAL A 347 5.10 22.81 0.75
CA VAL A 347 4.81 21.48 1.26
C VAL A 347 3.53 21.49 2.07
N GLY A 348 2.55 20.75 1.61
CA GLY A 348 1.30 20.48 2.31
C GLY A 348 1.42 19.26 3.20
N THR A 349 0.91 19.38 4.44
CA THR A 349 1.03 18.33 5.44
C THR A 349 -0.31 17.74 5.86
N SER A 350 -0.23 16.62 6.57
CA SER A 350 -1.33 16.01 7.31
C SER A 350 -0.92 15.75 8.75
N ALA A 351 -1.86 15.88 9.68
CA ALA A 351 -1.73 15.35 11.03
C ALA A 351 -2.25 13.91 11.13
N SER A 352 -3.10 13.50 10.19
CA SER A 352 -3.57 12.13 10.09
C SER A 352 -2.64 11.30 9.22
N GLY A 353 -2.56 10.02 9.49
CA GLY A 353 -1.78 9.08 8.69
C GLY A 353 -2.22 7.67 8.99
N ASN A 354 -1.84 6.71 8.17
CA ASN A 354 -2.28 5.32 8.28
C ASN A 354 -2.32 4.80 9.72
N GLY A 355 -3.50 4.53 10.22
CA GLY A 355 -3.74 4.07 11.58
C GLY A 355 -3.83 5.17 12.64
N MET A 356 -3.67 6.44 12.27
CA MET A 356 -3.94 7.58 13.13
C MET A 356 -5.10 8.39 12.57
N ASN A 357 -6.12 8.54 13.36
CA ASN A 357 -7.27 9.38 13.08
C ASN A 357 -7.46 10.34 14.27
N PRO A 358 -6.57 11.35 14.41
CA PRO A 358 -6.69 12.29 15.52
C PRO A 358 -8.02 13.02 15.43
N ASP A 359 -8.57 13.37 16.57
CA ASP A 359 -9.73 14.24 16.63
C ASP A 359 -9.46 15.53 15.86
N GLN A 360 -10.49 16.05 15.20
CA GLN A 360 -10.38 17.29 14.46
C GLN A 360 -10.28 18.46 15.44
N THR A 361 -9.08 18.94 15.68
CA THR A 361 -8.80 20.09 16.51
C THR A 361 -7.91 21.07 15.75
N GLU A 362 -7.79 22.31 16.23
CA GLU A 362 -6.82 23.26 15.66
C GLU A 362 -5.38 22.76 15.76
N ALA A 363 -5.07 22.03 16.82
CA ALA A 363 -3.75 21.40 16.98
C ALA A 363 -3.46 20.33 15.92
N SER A 364 -4.50 19.64 15.40
CA SER A 364 -4.37 18.64 14.34
C SER A 364 -4.55 19.23 12.93
N ALA A 365 -4.81 20.50 12.78
CA ALA A 365 -4.98 21.15 11.48
C ALA A 365 -3.70 21.02 10.61
N PRO A 366 -3.84 20.89 9.29
CA PRO A 366 -2.68 20.76 8.41
C PRO A 366 -1.86 22.04 8.38
N ARG A 367 -0.59 21.91 8.06
CA ARG A 367 0.32 23.03 7.81
C ARG A 367 0.70 23.08 6.36
N LEU A 368 0.78 24.28 5.82
CA LEU A 368 1.48 24.59 4.59
C LEU A 368 2.77 25.29 4.96
N PHE A 369 3.91 24.84 4.47
CA PHE A 369 5.18 25.49 4.75
C PHE A 369 6.03 25.66 3.50
N GLU A 370 6.89 26.66 3.55
CA GLU A 370 7.92 26.93 2.55
C GLU A 370 9.27 26.46 3.08
N PHE A 371 9.99 25.69 2.27
CA PHE A 371 11.35 25.24 2.52
C PHE A 371 12.28 25.78 1.43
N ASP A 372 13.29 26.52 1.83
CA ASP A 372 14.26 27.11 0.94
C ASP A 372 15.38 26.11 0.64
N LEU A 373 15.55 25.76 -0.62
CA LEU A 373 16.51 24.74 -1.06
C LEU A 373 17.97 25.18 -0.89
N LYS A 374 18.26 26.48 -0.91
CA LYS A 374 19.62 27.02 -0.77
C LYS A 374 20.07 26.98 0.70
N THR A 375 19.20 27.42 1.61
CA THR A 375 19.54 27.48 3.03
C THR A 375 19.21 26.20 3.80
N ARG A 376 18.43 25.32 3.20
CA ARG A 376 17.92 24.08 3.82
C ARG A 376 17.11 24.34 5.10
N LYS A 377 16.32 25.42 5.10
CA LYS A 377 15.51 25.83 6.24
C LYS A 377 14.06 26.07 5.85
N VAL A 378 13.18 25.86 6.82
CA VAL A 378 11.79 26.33 6.75
C VAL A 378 11.77 27.83 6.95
N THR A 379 11.19 28.57 6.02
CA THR A 379 11.13 30.04 6.02
C THR A 379 9.77 30.58 6.41
N ARG A 380 8.70 29.87 6.09
CA ARG A 380 7.31 30.28 6.36
C ARG A 380 6.44 29.07 6.69
N VAL A 381 5.47 29.24 7.59
CA VAL A 381 4.49 28.21 7.96
C VAL A 381 3.13 28.88 8.14
N MET A 382 2.06 28.27 7.59
CA MET A 382 0.68 28.70 7.85
C MET A 382 -0.24 27.52 8.12
N THR A 383 -1.39 27.81 8.74
CA THR A 383 -2.53 26.91 8.87
C THR A 383 -3.65 27.39 7.95
N PRO A 384 -3.78 26.84 6.74
CA PRO A 384 -4.73 27.40 5.78
C PRO A 384 -6.19 27.20 6.20
N PHE A 385 -6.49 26.02 6.78
CA PHE A 385 -7.85 25.66 7.18
C PHE A 385 -7.80 24.87 8.51
N LYS A 386 -8.41 25.43 9.55
CA LYS A 386 -8.38 24.85 10.90
C LYS A 386 -9.32 23.65 11.06
N ASP A 387 -10.31 23.54 10.21
CA ASP A 387 -11.34 22.49 10.17
C ASP A 387 -10.96 21.30 9.27
N GLN A 388 -9.79 21.34 8.63
CA GLN A 388 -9.30 20.30 7.73
C GLN A 388 -8.20 19.47 8.39
N ARG A 389 -7.96 18.26 7.86
CA ARG A 389 -6.94 17.32 8.40
C ARG A 389 -5.68 17.26 7.58
N SER A 390 -5.77 17.56 6.30
CA SER A 390 -4.65 17.38 5.37
C SER A 390 -4.72 18.36 4.20
N ILE A 391 -3.56 18.74 3.69
CA ILE A 391 -3.40 19.32 2.35
C ILE A 391 -2.98 18.17 1.45
N THR A 392 -3.93 17.67 0.68
CA THR A 392 -3.82 16.38 -0.02
C THR A 392 -3.10 16.48 -1.35
N ALA A 393 -3.16 17.64 -2.02
CA ALA A 393 -2.42 17.90 -3.25
C ALA A 393 -2.04 19.37 -3.37
N LEU A 394 -0.93 19.60 -4.06
CA LEU A 394 -0.47 20.91 -4.53
C LEU A 394 -0.08 20.82 -6.00
N THR A 395 -0.30 21.90 -6.75
CA THR A 395 0.21 22.06 -8.11
C THR A 395 0.59 23.52 -8.35
N LEU A 396 1.54 23.75 -9.26
CA LEU A 396 1.89 25.08 -9.72
C LEU A 396 1.07 25.38 -10.96
N GLY A 397 0.38 26.49 -10.94
CA GLY A 397 -0.33 27.01 -12.10
C GLY A 397 0.60 27.69 -13.10
N SER A 398 0.16 27.77 -14.33
CA SER A 398 0.86 28.49 -15.41
C SER A 398 1.05 29.98 -15.10
N ASP A 399 0.23 30.54 -14.21
CA ASP A 399 0.29 31.90 -13.70
C ASP A 399 1.27 32.09 -12.51
N GLY A 400 2.00 31.04 -12.12
CA GLY A 400 2.88 31.04 -10.96
C GLY A 400 2.20 30.93 -9.60
N THR A 401 0.88 30.77 -9.56
CA THR A 401 0.10 30.55 -8.34
C THR A 401 0.23 29.09 -7.88
N VAL A 402 0.37 28.84 -6.58
CA VAL A 402 0.28 27.51 -6.01
C VAL A 402 -1.19 27.20 -5.71
N TYR A 403 -1.73 26.23 -6.41
CA TYR A 403 -3.07 25.71 -6.12
C TYR A 403 -2.97 24.47 -5.23
N GLY A 404 -3.93 24.33 -4.32
CA GLY A 404 -3.96 23.19 -3.43
C GLY A 404 -5.36 22.74 -3.07
N THR A 405 -5.47 21.52 -2.54
CA THR A 405 -6.73 20.99 -2.01
C THR A 405 -6.53 20.30 -0.67
N THR A 406 -7.54 20.47 0.20
CA THR A 406 -7.63 19.76 1.50
C THR A 406 -8.59 18.56 1.44
N GLY A 407 -9.08 18.22 0.28
CA GLY A 407 -10.19 17.28 0.09
C GLY A 407 -11.57 17.95 0.10
N MET A 408 -11.77 19.00 0.90
CA MET A 408 -13.02 19.74 0.99
C MET A 408 -12.89 21.20 0.53
N HIS A 409 -11.70 21.76 0.50
CA HIS A 409 -11.43 23.09 -0.02
C HIS A 409 -10.42 23.02 -1.17
N VAL A 410 -10.61 23.85 -2.15
CA VAL A 410 -9.58 24.18 -3.14
C VAL A 410 -9.15 25.61 -2.88
N PHE A 411 -7.86 25.89 -2.97
CA PHE A 411 -7.32 27.22 -2.69
C PHE A 411 -6.22 27.61 -3.68
N ALA A 412 -6.04 28.91 -3.81
CA ALA A 412 -4.97 29.54 -4.56
C ALA A 412 -4.11 30.36 -3.61
N MET A 413 -2.81 30.11 -3.57
CA MET A 413 -1.83 30.75 -2.71
C MET A 413 -0.78 31.46 -3.56
N SER A 414 -0.53 32.74 -3.22
CA SER A 414 0.59 33.51 -3.79
C SER A 414 1.92 33.06 -3.18
N PRO A 415 2.88 32.55 -3.96
CA PRO A 415 4.21 32.23 -3.45
C PRO A 415 4.98 33.44 -2.91
N ALA A 416 4.76 34.62 -3.52
CA ALA A 416 5.45 35.84 -3.12
C ALA A 416 5.10 36.24 -1.68
N ASP A 417 3.82 36.33 -1.36
CA ASP A 417 3.31 36.78 -0.06
C ASP A 417 3.09 35.63 0.91
N PHE A 418 3.03 34.40 0.39
CA PHE A 418 2.64 33.21 1.13
C PHE A 418 1.24 33.35 1.76
N THR A 419 0.30 33.88 1.00
CA THR A 419 -1.07 34.14 1.43
C THR A 419 -2.09 33.42 0.52
N ILE A 420 -3.20 32.99 1.11
CA ILE A 420 -4.31 32.44 0.34
C ILE A 420 -5.21 33.59 -0.13
N GLY A 421 -5.14 33.87 -1.43
CA GLY A 421 -5.95 34.92 -2.04
C GLY A 421 -7.37 34.50 -2.40
N ARG A 422 -7.56 33.23 -2.72
CA ARG A 422 -8.85 32.65 -3.12
C ARG A 422 -9.01 31.23 -2.57
N SER A 423 -10.22 30.88 -2.18
CA SER A 423 -10.55 29.49 -1.82
C SER A 423 -12.02 29.20 -2.08
N ARG A 424 -12.32 27.92 -2.29
CA ARG A 424 -13.67 27.40 -2.48
C ARG A 424 -13.89 26.17 -1.64
N ALA A 425 -14.93 26.17 -0.81
CA ALA A 425 -15.46 24.98 -0.17
C ALA A 425 -16.26 24.15 -1.18
N LEU A 426 -16.08 22.84 -1.18
CA LEU A 426 -16.75 21.91 -2.08
C LEU A 426 -17.84 21.15 -1.33
N THR A 427 -18.98 20.97 -2.01
CA THR A 427 -20.06 20.15 -1.47
C THR A 427 -19.69 18.68 -1.52
N ARG A 428 -19.83 18.00 -0.39
CA ARG A 428 -19.54 16.60 -0.22
C ARG A 428 -20.80 15.73 -0.20
N GLN A 429 -20.69 14.54 -0.77
CA GLN A 429 -21.62 13.45 -0.51
C GLN A 429 -20.86 12.25 0.09
N GLY A 430 -20.96 12.08 1.41
CA GLY A 430 -20.71 10.82 2.09
C GLY A 430 -19.29 10.23 2.11
N TYR A 431 -18.23 10.99 1.85
CA TYR A 431 -16.87 10.45 1.73
C TYR A 431 -15.95 10.84 2.91
N ALA A 432 -15.16 9.88 3.42
CA ALA A 432 -14.11 10.14 4.39
C ALA A 432 -12.89 10.77 3.71
N ASP A 433 -12.16 11.64 4.41
CA ASP A 433 -11.02 12.39 3.88
C ASP A 433 -10.07 11.50 3.08
N ALA A 434 -9.85 11.86 1.83
CA ALA A 434 -8.77 11.30 1.05
C ALA A 434 -7.44 11.74 1.69
N ASN A 435 -6.65 10.78 2.14
CA ASN A 435 -5.33 11.09 2.69
C ASN A 435 -4.35 11.57 1.62
N ARG A 436 -4.68 11.44 0.36
CA ARG A 436 -3.84 11.76 -0.79
C ARG A 436 -4.73 12.15 -1.96
N SER A 437 -4.25 13.07 -2.77
CA SER A 437 -4.86 13.46 -4.04
C SER A 437 -3.77 13.91 -4.99
N GLN A 438 -4.13 14.11 -6.24
CA GLN A 438 -3.30 14.80 -7.22
C GLN A 438 -4.13 15.94 -7.83
N LEU A 439 -3.46 17.01 -8.13
CA LEU A 439 -4.04 18.20 -8.74
C LEU A 439 -3.18 18.57 -9.94
N ILE A 440 -3.82 18.84 -11.05
CA ILE A 440 -3.18 19.23 -12.30
C ILE A 440 -3.83 20.53 -12.77
N GLU A 441 -3.04 21.54 -13.06
CA GLU A 441 -3.52 22.73 -13.74
C GLU A 441 -3.22 22.60 -15.24
N ARG A 442 -4.21 22.98 -16.05
CA ARG A 442 -4.06 23.09 -17.50
C ARG A 442 -5.00 24.15 -18.04
N ASP A 443 -4.43 25.12 -18.75
CA ASP A 443 -5.19 26.15 -19.49
C ASP A 443 -6.20 26.90 -18.60
N GLY A 444 -5.83 27.23 -17.36
CA GLY A 444 -6.70 27.94 -16.41
C GLY A 444 -7.77 27.06 -15.75
N VAL A 445 -7.64 25.71 -15.86
CA VAL A 445 -8.54 24.74 -15.24
C VAL A 445 -7.76 23.78 -14.36
N LEU A 446 -8.25 23.58 -13.13
CA LEU A 446 -7.75 22.61 -12.18
C LEU A 446 -8.49 21.29 -12.33
N TYR A 447 -7.76 20.23 -12.57
CA TYR A 447 -8.27 18.86 -12.59
C TYR A 447 -7.75 18.10 -11.37
N GLY A 448 -8.65 17.53 -10.58
CA GLY A 448 -8.23 16.83 -9.36
C GLY A 448 -9.33 15.98 -8.76
N ILE A 449 -8.92 15.03 -7.91
CA ILE A 449 -9.86 14.24 -7.12
C ILE A 449 -10.11 15.00 -5.82
N MET A 450 -11.27 15.61 -5.73
CA MET A 450 -11.65 16.53 -4.66
C MET A 450 -13.07 16.19 -4.17
N ALA A 451 -13.26 16.13 -2.87
CA ALA A 451 -14.53 15.76 -2.24
C ALA A 451 -15.12 14.43 -2.79
N GLY A 452 -14.26 13.44 -3.06
CA GLY A 452 -14.67 12.14 -3.62
C GLY A 452 -15.05 12.14 -5.09
N ARG A 453 -14.72 13.20 -5.84
CA ARG A 453 -15.05 13.37 -7.26
C ARG A 453 -13.87 13.86 -8.06
N LEU A 454 -13.69 13.33 -9.27
CA LEU A 454 -12.83 13.99 -10.26
C LEU A 454 -13.57 15.20 -10.80
N ARG A 455 -12.99 16.37 -10.59
CA ARG A 455 -13.57 17.64 -10.98
C ARG A 455 -12.67 18.42 -11.92
N ALA A 456 -13.29 19.27 -12.72
CA ALA A 456 -12.65 20.33 -13.47
C ALA A 456 -13.16 21.66 -12.92
N LEU A 457 -12.28 22.48 -12.32
CA LEU A 457 -12.61 23.79 -11.74
C LEU A 457 -11.81 24.89 -12.45
N SER A 458 -12.46 26.02 -12.71
CA SER A 458 -11.72 27.22 -13.09
C SER A 458 -10.74 27.65 -11.98
N THR A 459 -9.55 28.10 -12.36
CA THR A 459 -8.58 28.70 -11.44
C THR A 459 -9.10 29.94 -10.72
N SER A 460 -10.21 30.54 -11.19
CA SER A 460 -10.92 31.63 -10.50
C SER A 460 -11.59 31.17 -9.20
N LEU A 461 -11.91 29.89 -9.05
CA LEU A 461 -12.57 29.28 -7.89
C LEU A 461 -13.93 29.88 -7.54
N GLN A 462 -14.67 30.39 -8.53
CA GLN A 462 -15.99 31.04 -8.33
C GLN A 462 -17.10 30.00 -8.10
N ASP A 463 -16.98 28.81 -8.65
CA ASP A 463 -17.94 27.72 -8.53
C ASP A 463 -17.28 26.39 -8.12
N GLU A 464 -18.03 25.32 -8.04
CA GLU A 464 -17.53 23.97 -7.72
C GLU A 464 -17.05 23.20 -8.96
N GLY A 465 -17.13 23.79 -10.14
CA GLY A 465 -16.75 23.20 -11.41
C GLY A 465 -17.61 22.01 -11.83
N THR A 466 -17.15 21.33 -12.86
CA THR A 466 -17.84 20.18 -13.45
C THR A 466 -17.33 18.88 -12.86
N VAL A 467 -18.24 17.95 -12.53
CA VAL A 467 -17.92 16.60 -12.12
C VAL A 467 -17.68 15.74 -13.36
N ILE A 468 -16.46 15.20 -13.49
CA ILE A 468 -16.07 14.29 -14.58
C ILE A 468 -16.38 12.83 -14.18
N ALA A 469 -16.07 12.44 -12.94
CA ALA A 469 -16.35 11.12 -12.43
C ALA A 469 -16.64 11.16 -10.93
N ASP A 470 -17.54 10.30 -10.47
CA ASP A 470 -17.90 10.15 -9.06
C ASP A 470 -17.28 8.86 -8.49
N PHE A 471 -16.56 8.99 -7.40
CA PHE A 471 -15.91 7.88 -6.70
C PHE A 471 -16.65 7.47 -5.43
N ALA A 472 -17.67 8.23 -5.00
CA ALA A 472 -18.37 8.02 -3.74
C ALA A 472 -19.17 6.71 -3.65
N THR A 473 -19.35 6.03 -4.77
CA THR A 473 -20.17 4.81 -4.89
C THR A 473 -19.38 3.50 -4.88
N THR A 474 -18.09 3.51 -4.53
CA THR A 474 -17.37 2.23 -4.41
C THR A 474 -17.84 1.48 -3.16
N PRO A 475 -18.13 0.17 -3.23
CA PRO A 475 -18.64 -0.60 -2.09
C PRO A 475 -17.75 -0.58 -0.86
N GLN A 476 -16.45 -0.32 -1.03
CA GLN A 476 -15.47 -0.26 0.06
C GLN A 476 -15.21 1.15 0.59
N GLY A 477 -15.79 2.20 0.02
CA GLY A 477 -15.63 3.58 0.48
C GLY A 477 -14.19 4.12 0.48
N LYS A 478 -13.26 3.41 -0.15
CA LYS A 478 -11.86 3.80 -0.24
C LYS A 478 -11.55 4.21 -1.67
N VAL A 479 -11.15 5.45 -1.85
CA VAL A 479 -10.53 5.92 -3.09
C VAL A 479 -9.04 6.05 -2.84
N TYR A 480 -8.26 5.29 -3.58
CA TYR A 480 -6.82 5.47 -3.61
C TYR A 480 -6.53 6.55 -4.66
N VAL A 481 -6.05 7.68 -4.18
CA VAL A 481 -6.12 8.93 -4.95
C VAL A 481 -4.79 9.41 -5.50
N ASN A 482 -3.69 8.63 -5.40
CA ASN A 482 -2.46 8.90 -6.14
C ASN A 482 -2.51 8.36 -7.58
N SER A 483 -3.67 8.45 -8.20
CA SER A 483 -3.95 7.77 -9.46
C SER A 483 -4.52 8.72 -10.52
N LEU A 484 -3.98 9.94 -10.57
CA LEU A 484 -4.30 10.95 -11.58
C LEU A 484 -3.00 11.43 -12.23
N THR A 485 -2.92 11.43 -13.54
CA THR A 485 -1.74 11.90 -14.28
C THR A 485 -2.11 12.45 -15.66
N LEU A 486 -1.29 13.36 -16.16
CA LEU A 486 -1.40 13.85 -17.54
C LEU A 486 -0.52 12.97 -18.45
N GLY A 487 -1.12 12.34 -19.43
CA GLY A 487 -0.40 11.53 -20.42
C GLY A 487 0.31 12.38 -21.49
N ALA A 488 1.31 11.79 -22.12
CA ALA A 488 2.04 12.41 -23.23
C ALA A 488 1.14 12.73 -24.44
N ASP A 489 0.01 12.04 -24.58
CA ASP A 489 -1.02 12.33 -25.59
C ASP A 489 -1.91 13.53 -25.22
N GLY A 490 -1.60 14.20 -24.14
CA GLY A 490 -2.38 15.33 -23.63
C GLY A 490 -3.69 14.95 -22.98
N SER A 491 -4.00 13.68 -22.78
CA SER A 491 -5.19 13.22 -22.07
C SER A 491 -4.94 13.09 -20.57
N LEU A 492 -6.00 13.21 -19.78
CA LEU A 492 -5.97 12.93 -18.35
C LEU A 492 -6.25 11.45 -18.10
N TYR A 493 -5.40 10.80 -17.32
CA TYR A 493 -5.58 9.41 -16.90
C TYR A 493 -5.82 9.34 -15.41
N TYR A 494 -6.78 8.52 -15.00
CA TYR A 494 -7.08 8.28 -13.60
C TYR A 494 -7.49 6.83 -13.36
N ALA A 495 -7.26 6.34 -12.16
CA ALA A 495 -7.70 5.00 -11.77
C ALA A 495 -8.95 5.07 -10.91
N ARG A 496 -9.85 4.11 -11.14
CA ARG A 496 -11.00 3.84 -10.29
C ARG A 496 -11.08 2.33 -10.07
N GLY A 497 -10.86 1.92 -8.82
CA GLY A 497 -10.66 0.51 -8.52
C GLY A 497 -9.45 -0.03 -9.30
N SER A 498 -9.64 -1.10 -10.01
CA SER A 498 -8.61 -1.77 -10.82
C SER A 498 -8.50 -1.29 -12.25
N ARG A 499 -9.24 -0.27 -12.64
CA ARG A 499 -9.31 0.20 -14.03
C ARG A 499 -8.70 1.58 -14.18
N ILE A 500 -7.98 1.77 -15.28
CA ILE A 500 -7.48 3.07 -15.73
C ILE A 500 -8.47 3.64 -16.74
N TYR A 501 -8.87 4.87 -16.51
CA TYR A 501 -9.77 5.63 -17.36
C TYR A 501 -9.00 6.76 -18.03
N ARG A 502 -9.44 7.12 -19.23
CA ARG A 502 -8.91 8.23 -20.01
C ARG A 502 -10.00 9.29 -20.18
N TYR A 503 -9.68 10.51 -19.84
CA TYR A 503 -10.50 11.68 -20.14
C TYR A 503 -9.79 12.55 -21.18
N ARG A 504 -10.42 12.75 -22.29
CA ARG A 504 -9.96 13.68 -23.34
C ARG A 504 -10.53 15.05 -23.04
N PHE A 505 -9.67 16.03 -23.00
CA PHE A 505 -10.13 17.40 -22.83
C PHE A 505 -11.00 17.80 -24.02
N PRO A 506 -12.07 18.59 -23.81
CA PRO A 506 -12.83 19.18 -24.91
C PRO A 506 -11.88 19.91 -25.85
N ALA A 507 -12.15 19.82 -27.17
CA ALA A 507 -11.48 20.69 -28.12
C ALA A 507 -11.85 22.13 -27.78
N GLY A 508 -10.86 22.99 -27.58
CA GLY A 508 -11.03 24.39 -27.30
C GLY A 508 -11.60 25.12 -28.50
#